data_5e7696ec6bab0e823f5c819eb5229ae5
#
_entry.id   5e7696ec6bab0e823f5c819eb5229ae5
#
_cell.length_a   1.000
_cell.length_b   1.000
_cell.length_c   1.000
_cell.angle_alpha   90.00
_cell.angle_beta   90.00
_cell.angle_gamma   90.00
#
_symmetry.space_group_name_H-M   'P 1'
#
loop_
_entity.id
_entity.type
_entity.pdbx_description
1 polymer ?
#
loop_
_entity_poly.entity_id
_entity_poly.type
_entity_poly.pdbx_seq_one_letter_code
_entity_poly.pdbx_strand_id
1 'polypeptide(L)'
;MADGLGVAASVAGIVTAAVQSVQFLSTTIDNIKDAPGTIRNISLDLRTVEPVLRKLDTASQSDGSQIVLSAEVRSAVENCNRACTDFQMLLSGWMKRSTEEKIFWADRWRVGLFGQERIKTFRAQLSDCKSTLNVTLQTAHMYVSSCGIPKRIYVKASG
;
A
#
# COMPACT_ATOMS: atom_id res chain seq x y z
N MET A 1 18.33 5.93 -23.93
CA MET A 1 18.53 6.71 -23.13
C MET A 1 18.39 6.38 -21.75
N ALA A 2 17.80 7.01 -21.04
CA ALA A 2 17.63 6.77 -19.65
C ALA A 2 16.70 5.59 -19.34
N ASP A 3 16.44 4.78 -20.31
CA ASP A 3 15.42 3.76 -20.12
C ASP A 3 15.73 2.76 -19.01
N GLY A 4 16.95 2.31 -18.91
CA GLY A 4 17.32 1.36 -17.87
C GLY A 4 17.29 1.99 -16.49
N LEU A 5 17.84 3.19 -16.37
CA LEU A 5 17.81 3.91 -15.11
C LEU A 5 16.39 4.36 -14.79
N GLY A 6 15.63 4.73 -15.82
CA GLY A 6 14.26 5.13 -15.64
C GLY A 6 13.38 4.00 -15.11
N VAL A 7 13.59 2.78 -15.60
CA VAL A 7 12.80 1.64 -15.15
C VAL A 7 13.14 1.28 -13.70
N ALA A 8 14.42 1.23 -13.35
CA ALA A 8 14.84 0.93 -11.99
C ALA A 8 14.36 2.00 -11.01
N ALA A 9 14.54 3.27 -11.37
CA ALA A 9 14.08 4.36 -10.56
C ALA A 9 12.54 4.35 -10.45
N SER A 10 11.86 3.97 -11.53
CA SER A 10 10.43 3.89 -11.56
C SER A 10 9.88 2.82 -10.59
N VAL A 11 10.54 1.67 -10.53
CA VAL A 11 10.12 0.60 -9.63
C VAL A 11 10.28 1.03 -8.18
N ALA A 12 11.43 1.57 -7.81
CA ALA A 12 11.65 2.07 -6.46
C ALA A 12 10.66 3.20 -6.17
N GLY A 13 10.41 4.07 -7.12
CA GLY A 13 9.46 5.15 -6.98
C GLY A 13 8.03 4.68 -6.77
N ILE A 14 7.64 3.62 -7.46
CA ILE A 14 6.29 3.06 -7.33
C ILE A 14 6.06 2.53 -5.91
N VAL A 15 7.02 1.80 -5.36
CA VAL A 15 6.91 1.24 -4.02
C VAL A 15 6.88 2.37 -2.98
N THR A 16 7.78 3.33 -3.11
CA THR A 16 7.83 4.49 -2.21
C THR A 16 6.52 5.29 -2.29
N ALA A 17 6.00 5.50 -3.50
CA ALA A 17 4.74 6.21 -3.68
C ALA A 17 3.58 5.47 -3.00
N ALA A 18 3.56 4.14 -3.10
CA ALA A 18 2.52 3.34 -2.45
C ALA A 18 2.60 3.46 -0.92
N VAL A 19 3.80 3.41 -0.34
CA VAL A 19 3.99 3.61 1.10
C VAL A 19 3.46 4.97 1.52
N GLN A 20 3.83 6.01 0.78
CA GLN A 20 3.40 7.37 1.08
C GLN A 20 1.89 7.54 0.96
N SER A 21 1.28 6.94 -0.06
CA SER A 21 -0.17 7.00 -0.26
C SER A 21 -0.92 6.32 0.90
N VAL A 22 -0.44 5.16 1.33
CA VAL A 22 -1.03 4.42 2.44
C VAL A 22 -0.93 5.23 3.73
N GLN A 23 0.24 5.81 4.01
CA GLN A 23 0.45 6.62 5.21
C GLN A 23 -0.39 7.88 5.19
N PHE A 24 -0.43 8.55 4.07
CA PHE A 24 -1.17 9.79 3.95
C PHE A 24 -2.68 9.54 4.13
N LEU A 25 -3.20 8.50 3.51
CA LEU A 25 -4.60 8.14 3.64
C LEU A 25 -4.94 7.72 5.08
N SER A 26 -4.11 6.90 5.70
CA SER A 26 -4.31 6.47 7.08
C SER A 26 -4.34 7.69 8.02
N THR A 27 -3.39 8.60 7.88
CA THR A 27 -3.33 9.81 8.69
C THR A 27 -4.54 10.70 8.45
N THR A 28 -4.97 10.83 7.20
CA THR A 28 -6.15 11.62 6.87
C THR A 28 -7.38 11.06 7.57
N ILE A 29 -7.57 9.74 7.52
CA ILE A 29 -8.71 9.10 8.17
C ILE A 29 -8.65 9.28 9.69
N ASP A 30 -7.47 9.11 10.28
CA ASP A 30 -7.31 9.22 11.73
C ASP A 30 -7.60 10.63 12.24
N ASN A 31 -7.41 11.63 11.40
CA ASN A 31 -7.69 13.01 11.75
C ASN A 31 -9.16 13.41 11.62
N ILE A 32 -10.00 12.53 11.09
CA ILE A 32 -11.44 12.80 11.00
C ILE A 32 -12.09 12.54 12.36
N LYS A 33 -12.55 13.59 13.01
CA LYS A 33 -13.08 13.49 14.37
C LYS A 33 -14.19 12.47 14.54
N ASP A 34 -15.18 12.51 13.70
CA ASP A 34 -16.37 11.65 13.86
C ASP A 34 -16.48 10.66 12.70
N ALA A 35 -15.34 10.10 12.28
CA ALA A 35 -15.34 9.16 11.20
C ALA A 35 -16.19 7.93 11.53
N PRO A 36 -17.09 7.51 10.62
CA PRO A 36 -17.86 6.30 10.82
C PRO A 36 -16.95 5.08 11.02
N GLY A 37 -17.44 4.08 11.77
CA GLY A 37 -16.68 2.87 12.03
C GLY A 37 -16.12 2.21 10.78
N THR A 38 -16.89 2.23 9.69
CA THR A 38 -16.46 1.66 8.41
C THR A 38 -15.23 2.38 7.85
N ILE A 39 -15.15 3.68 8.02
CA ILE A 39 -13.98 4.46 7.59
C ILE A 39 -12.80 4.20 8.50
N ARG A 40 -13.03 4.11 9.81
CA ARG A 40 -11.97 3.79 10.78
C ARG A 40 -11.38 2.41 10.50
N ASN A 41 -12.21 1.46 10.08
CA ASN A 41 -11.74 0.14 9.71
C ASN A 41 -10.79 0.17 8.53
N ILE A 42 -10.96 1.12 7.61
CA ILE A 42 -10.04 1.31 6.51
C ILE A 42 -8.65 1.72 7.02
N SER A 43 -8.60 2.62 8.01
CA SER A 43 -7.32 3.00 8.61
C SER A 43 -6.62 1.78 9.23
N LEU A 44 -7.38 0.91 9.89
CA LEU A 44 -6.82 -0.32 10.44
C LEU A 44 -6.28 -1.24 9.34
N ASP A 45 -7.04 -1.40 8.25
CA ASP A 45 -6.59 -2.21 7.11
C ASP A 45 -5.30 -1.64 6.50
N LEU A 46 -5.23 -0.31 6.32
CA LEU A 46 -4.04 0.36 5.81
C LEU A 46 -2.83 0.11 6.69
N ARG A 47 -3.01 0.13 8.01
CA ARG A 47 -1.94 -0.14 8.96
C ARG A 47 -1.42 -1.58 8.86
N THR A 48 -2.21 -2.50 8.33
CA THR A 48 -1.73 -3.88 8.12
C THR A 48 -0.99 -4.02 6.79
N VAL A 49 -1.27 -3.17 5.81
CA VAL A 49 -0.62 -3.19 4.51
C VAL A 49 0.72 -2.43 4.56
N GLU A 50 0.77 -1.35 5.32
CA GLU A 50 1.95 -0.50 5.41
C GLU A 50 3.26 -1.25 5.74
N PRO A 51 3.31 -2.10 6.77
CA PRO A 51 4.54 -2.81 7.09
C PRO A 51 5.02 -3.73 5.96
N VAL A 52 4.08 -4.30 5.22
CA VAL A 52 4.42 -5.19 4.10
C VAL A 52 5.03 -4.38 2.97
N LEU A 53 4.45 -3.21 2.66
CA LEU A 53 5.01 -2.31 1.66
C LEU A 53 6.37 -1.77 2.07
N ARG A 54 6.56 -1.46 3.36
CA ARG A 54 7.85 -0.98 3.86
C ARG A 54 8.93 -2.04 3.74
N LYS A 55 8.60 -3.30 4.00
CA LYS A 55 9.54 -4.40 3.80
C LYS A 55 9.96 -4.50 2.35
N LEU A 56 9.00 -4.36 1.45
CA LEU A 56 9.28 -4.39 0.03
C LEU A 56 10.13 -3.18 -0.40
N ASP A 57 9.83 -2.01 0.15
CA ASP A 57 10.58 -0.79 -0.14
C ASP A 57 12.04 -0.94 0.32
N THR A 58 12.26 -1.42 1.53
CA THR A 58 13.59 -1.67 2.06
C THR A 58 14.33 -2.70 1.20
N ALA A 59 13.66 -3.76 0.81
CA ALA A 59 14.25 -4.80 -0.02
C ALA A 59 14.63 -4.28 -1.41
N SER A 60 13.80 -3.39 -1.97
CA SER A 60 14.07 -2.84 -3.29
C SER A 60 15.21 -1.82 -3.28
N GLN A 61 15.48 -1.21 -2.14
CA GLN A 61 16.56 -0.25 -2.01
C GLN A 61 17.89 -0.89 -1.63
N SER A 62 17.84 -2.11 -1.11
CA SER A 62 19.08 -2.78 -0.75
C SER A 62 19.72 -3.36 -2.02
N ASP A 63 21.01 -3.55 -1.95
CA ASP A 63 21.79 -4.06 -3.05
C ASP A 63 21.32 -5.34 -3.61
N GLY A 64 20.41 -5.92 -2.95
CA GLY A 64 19.88 -7.14 -3.40
C GLY A 64 19.00 -7.00 -4.62
N SER A 65 19.36 -6.20 -5.53
CA SER A 65 18.67 -6.08 -6.79
C SER A 65 18.12 -7.36 -7.33
N GLN A 66 18.31 -8.41 -6.60
CA GLN A 66 17.81 -9.72 -6.93
C GLN A 66 16.31 -9.85 -6.72
N ILE A 67 15.70 -8.97 -5.96
CA ILE A 67 14.27 -9.00 -5.87
C ILE A 67 13.75 -8.29 -7.10
N VAL A 68 13.77 -9.04 -8.18
CA VAL A 68 13.11 -8.59 -9.37
C VAL A 68 11.65 -8.55 -9.00
N LEU A 69 11.11 -7.36 -8.90
CA LEU A 69 9.68 -7.24 -8.72
C LEU A 69 9.04 -7.88 -9.93
N SER A 70 8.45 -9.04 -9.73
CA SER A 70 7.71 -9.69 -10.79
C SER A 70 6.62 -8.73 -11.27
N ALA A 71 6.16 -8.92 -12.47
CA ALA A 71 5.09 -8.11 -13.04
C ALA A 71 3.86 -8.11 -12.13
N GLU A 72 3.62 -9.21 -11.45
CA GLU A 72 2.49 -9.34 -10.53
C GLU A 72 2.63 -8.46 -9.30
N VAL A 73 3.82 -8.42 -8.71
CA VAL A 73 4.09 -7.59 -7.54
C VAL A 73 4.02 -6.11 -7.93
N ARG A 74 4.62 -5.77 -9.05
CA ARG A 74 4.58 -4.41 -9.55
C ARG A 74 3.13 -3.96 -9.78
N SER A 75 2.34 -4.82 -10.41
CA SER A 75 0.93 -4.54 -10.65
C SER A 75 0.16 -4.38 -9.34
N ALA A 76 0.44 -5.24 -8.34
CA ALA A 76 -0.22 -5.15 -7.04
C ALA A 76 0.11 -3.83 -6.34
N VAL A 77 1.38 -3.40 -6.38
CA VAL A 77 1.80 -2.14 -5.76
C VAL A 77 1.19 -0.94 -6.49
N GLU A 78 1.18 -0.97 -7.81
CA GLU A 78 0.57 0.11 -8.60
C GLU A 78 -0.94 0.20 -8.32
N ASN A 79 -1.61 -0.93 -8.25
CA ASN A 79 -3.03 -0.97 -7.95
C ASN A 79 -3.32 -0.46 -6.54
N CYS A 80 -2.48 -0.81 -5.58
CA CYS A 80 -2.61 -0.31 -4.20
C CYS A 80 -2.46 1.21 -4.16
N ASN A 81 -1.43 1.74 -4.83
CA ASN A 81 -1.19 3.17 -4.88
C ASN A 81 -2.37 3.90 -5.54
N ARG A 82 -2.86 3.36 -6.65
CA ARG A 82 -4.00 3.95 -7.36
C ARG A 82 -5.25 3.92 -6.50
N ALA A 83 -5.53 2.77 -5.87
CA ALA A 83 -6.69 2.61 -5.01
C ALA A 83 -6.66 3.61 -3.85
N CYS A 84 -5.50 3.80 -3.22
CA CYS A 84 -5.36 4.76 -2.13
C CYS A 84 -5.57 6.20 -2.62
N THR A 85 -5.02 6.54 -3.78
CA THR A 85 -5.17 7.87 -4.36
C THR A 85 -6.64 8.15 -4.72
N ASP A 86 -7.29 7.20 -5.36
CA ASP A 86 -8.70 7.34 -5.76
C ASP A 86 -9.59 7.47 -4.52
N PHE A 87 -9.35 6.66 -3.50
CA PHE A 87 -10.13 6.72 -2.26
C PHE A 87 -9.89 8.03 -1.53
N GLN A 88 -8.68 8.56 -1.59
CA GLN A 88 -8.37 9.83 -0.99
C GLN A 88 -9.09 10.99 -1.67
N MET A 89 -9.16 10.97 -3.00
CA MET A 89 -9.92 11.95 -3.75
C MET A 89 -11.41 11.89 -3.39
N LEU A 90 -11.94 10.68 -3.25
CA LEU A 90 -13.31 10.46 -2.85
C LEU A 90 -13.55 11.00 -1.44
N LEU A 91 -12.67 10.68 -0.50
CA LEU A 91 -12.75 11.12 0.89
C LEU A 91 -12.68 12.65 0.97
N SER A 92 -11.75 13.25 0.23
CA SER A 92 -11.62 14.71 0.17
C SER A 92 -12.90 15.37 -0.34
N GLY A 93 -13.53 14.77 -1.35
CA GLY A 93 -14.80 15.25 -1.87
C GLY A 93 -15.91 15.19 -0.82
N TRP A 94 -15.93 14.12 -0.02
CA TRP A 94 -16.89 13.99 1.07
C TRP A 94 -16.62 15.03 2.17
N MET A 95 -15.36 15.23 2.52
CA MET A 95 -14.96 16.17 3.57
C MET A 95 -15.26 17.63 3.19
N LYS A 96 -15.04 18.01 1.95
CA LYS A 96 -15.34 19.37 1.50
C LYS A 96 -16.80 19.73 1.66
N ARG A 97 -17.68 18.76 1.48
CA ARG A 97 -19.12 19.00 1.60
C ARG A 97 -19.61 18.95 3.04
N SER A 98 -18.81 18.36 3.94
CA SER A 98 -19.20 18.25 5.35
C SER A 98 -18.77 19.39 6.22
N THR A 99 -17.90 20.29 5.72
CA THR A 99 -17.46 21.44 6.52
C THR A 99 -18.56 22.45 6.76
N GLU A 100 -19.60 22.47 5.96
CA GLU A 100 -20.70 23.42 6.15
C GLU A 100 -21.78 22.89 7.09
N GLU A 101 -21.95 21.56 7.21
CA GLU A 101 -22.93 20.97 8.12
C GLU A 101 -22.46 19.60 8.59
N LYS A 102 -22.27 19.46 9.90
CA LYS A 102 -21.86 18.18 10.51
C LYS A 102 -22.81 17.03 10.22
N ILE A 103 -24.07 17.33 9.97
CA ILE A 103 -25.12 16.37 9.72
C ILE A 103 -24.99 15.74 8.33
N PHE A 104 -24.38 16.46 7.41
CA PHE A 104 -24.32 16.08 6.02
C PHE A 104 -23.43 14.86 5.76
N TRP A 105 -22.41 14.69 6.60
CA TRP A 105 -21.45 13.59 6.50
C TRP A 105 -22.10 12.27 6.90
N ALA A 106 -22.87 12.28 7.99
CA ALA A 106 -23.56 11.08 8.48
C ALA A 106 -24.72 10.69 7.56
N ASP A 107 -25.44 11.67 7.03
CA ASP A 107 -26.59 11.40 6.16
C ASP A 107 -26.17 10.90 4.78
N ARG A 108 -25.14 11.47 4.21
CA ARG A 108 -24.63 11.01 2.92
C ARG A 108 -24.05 9.62 3.01
N TRP A 109 -23.46 9.29 4.16
CA TRP A 109 -22.93 7.99 4.43
C TRP A 109 -24.02 6.95 4.53
N ARG A 110 -25.15 7.32 5.14
CA ARG A 110 -26.29 6.42 5.28
C ARG A 110 -27.05 6.23 3.97
N VAL A 111 -27.11 7.27 3.15
CA VAL A 111 -27.90 7.26 1.92
C VAL A 111 -27.08 6.79 0.73
N GLY A 112 -25.76 6.77 0.87
CA GLY A 112 -24.87 6.46 -0.24
C GLY A 112 -24.57 4.97 -0.39
N LEU A 113 -25.46 4.23 -1.02
CA LEU A 113 -25.17 2.88 -1.47
C LEU A 113 -23.85 2.85 -2.25
N PHE A 114 -23.55 3.92 -2.99
CA PHE A 114 -22.31 4.05 -3.74
C PHE A 114 -21.09 4.16 -2.85
N GLY A 115 -21.20 4.80 -1.69
CA GLY A 115 -20.09 4.91 -0.74
C GLY A 115 -19.73 3.57 -0.16
N GLN A 116 -20.73 2.77 0.22
CA GLN A 116 -20.49 1.45 0.80
C GLN A 116 -19.82 0.53 -0.21
N GLU A 117 -20.27 0.55 -1.45
CA GLU A 117 -19.67 -0.26 -2.51
C GLU A 117 -18.23 0.15 -2.76
N ARG A 118 -17.95 1.45 -2.79
CA ARG A 118 -16.59 1.95 -2.97
C ARG A 118 -15.67 1.53 -1.84
N ILE A 119 -16.15 1.56 -0.61
CA ILE A 119 -15.38 1.13 0.54
C ILE A 119 -15.11 -0.36 0.47
N LYS A 120 -16.13 -1.13 0.14
CA LYS A 120 -16.00 -2.57 0.02
C LYS A 120 -14.97 -2.94 -1.04
N THR A 121 -15.06 -2.28 -2.20
CA THR A 121 -14.11 -2.47 -3.29
C THR A 121 -12.70 -2.08 -2.85
N PHE A 122 -12.54 -0.94 -2.21
CA PHE A 122 -11.23 -0.48 -1.74
C PHE A 122 -10.62 -1.46 -0.74
N ARG A 123 -11.42 -1.93 0.23
CA ARG A 123 -10.92 -2.90 1.21
C ARG A 123 -10.52 -4.23 0.56
N ALA A 124 -11.26 -4.66 -0.46
CA ALA A 124 -10.91 -5.86 -1.22
C ALA A 124 -9.58 -5.65 -1.96
N GLN A 125 -9.38 -4.49 -2.57
CA GLN A 125 -8.13 -4.16 -3.25
C GLN A 125 -6.94 -4.15 -2.30
N LEU A 126 -7.11 -3.61 -1.08
CA LEU A 126 -6.07 -3.62 -0.06
C LEU A 126 -5.73 -5.06 0.36
N SER A 127 -6.76 -5.87 0.56
CA SER A 127 -6.59 -7.27 0.95
C SER A 127 -5.84 -8.06 -0.13
N ASP A 128 -6.20 -7.86 -1.38
CA ASP A 128 -5.54 -8.53 -2.51
C ASP A 128 -4.08 -8.10 -2.62
N CYS A 129 -3.80 -6.81 -2.48
CA CYS A 129 -2.44 -6.30 -2.48
C CYS A 129 -1.63 -6.93 -1.37
N LYS A 130 -2.17 -6.92 -0.15
CA LYS A 130 -1.49 -7.48 1.01
C LYS A 130 -1.18 -8.97 0.81
N SER A 131 -2.14 -9.72 0.29
CA SER A 131 -1.96 -11.16 0.05
C SER A 131 -0.86 -11.41 -0.99
N THR A 132 -0.88 -10.69 -2.08
CA THR A 132 0.12 -10.83 -3.15
C THR A 132 1.51 -10.51 -2.62
N LEU A 133 1.64 -9.40 -1.87
CA LEU A 133 2.93 -8.99 -1.33
C LEU A 133 3.45 -9.96 -0.27
N ASN A 134 2.57 -10.48 0.59
CA ASN A 134 2.97 -11.44 1.61
C ASN A 134 3.47 -12.75 0.98
N VAL A 135 2.76 -13.26 -0.01
CA VAL A 135 3.17 -14.48 -0.71
C VAL A 135 4.52 -14.26 -1.37
N THR A 136 4.72 -13.12 -2.02
CA THR A 136 5.97 -12.80 -2.68
C THR A 136 7.13 -12.71 -1.70
N LEU A 137 6.93 -12.02 -0.57
CA LEU A 137 7.97 -11.89 0.44
C LEU A 137 8.30 -13.23 1.07
N GLN A 138 7.31 -14.07 1.32
CA GLN A 138 7.52 -15.41 1.87
C GLN A 138 8.28 -16.28 0.87
N THR A 139 7.92 -16.23 -0.40
CA THR A 139 8.59 -17.01 -1.44
C THR A 139 10.04 -16.56 -1.58
N ALA A 140 10.29 -15.26 -1.58
CA ALA A 140 11.64 -14.74 -1.66
C ALA A 140 12.47 -15.17 -0.45
N HIS A 141 11.88 -15.12 0.74
CA HIS A 141 12.57 -15.54 1.96
C HIS A 141 12.88 -17.05 1.92
N MET A 142 11.94 -17.87 1.49
CA MET A 142 12.16 -19.30 1.35
C MET A 142 13.24 -19.61 0.33
N TYR A 143 13.26 -18.89 -0.77
CA TYR A 143 14.26 -19.09 -1.80
C TYR A 143 15.65 -18.80 -1.27
N VAL A 144 15.82 -17.68 -0.58
CA VAL A 144 17.11 -17.31 0.01
C VAL A 144 17.53 -18.36 1.04
N SER A 145 16.62 -18.82 1.85
CA SER A 145 16.92 -19.83 2.86
C SER A 145 17.27 -21.18 2.22
N SER A 146 16.54 -21.56 1.19
CA SER A 146 16.76 -22.84 0.55
C SER A 146 18.04 -22.89 -0.25
N CYS A 147 18.38 -21.81 -0.91
CA CYS A 147 19.57 -21.77 -1.72
C CYS A 147 20.83 -21.57 -0.92
N GLY A 148 20.69 -21.31 0.35
CA GLY A 148 21.86 -21.16 1.17
C GLY A 148 22.69 -19.94 0.84
N ILE A 149 22.17 -19.09 0.01
CA ILE A 149 22.85 -17.92 -0.32
C ILE A 149 23.36 -17.19 0.84
N PRO A 150 22.65 -17.15 1.88
CA PRO A 150 23.04 -16.42 3.02
C PRO A 150 24.41 -16.78 3.45
N LYS A 151 24.80 -18.02 3.17
CA LYS A 151 25.99 -18.36 3.71
C LYS A 151 27.03 -17.48 3.23
N ARG A 152 26.98 -17.11 2.05
CA ARG A 152 27.94 -16.36 1.65
C ARG A 152 27.97 -15.14 2.31
N ILE A 153 26.94 -14.84 2.82
CA ILE A 153 26.89 -13.68 3.44
C ILE A 153 27.86 -13.67 4.49
N TYR A 154 27.90 -14.67 5.05
CA TYR A 154 28.65 -14.76 6.12
C TYR A 154 30.01 -14.86 5.80
N VAL A 155 30.11 -15.26 4.77
CA VAL A 155 31.37 -15.37 4.40
C VAL A 155 32.10 -14.16 4.66
N LYS A 156 31.57 -13.13 4.24
CA LYS A 156 32.13 -12.04 4.42
C LYS A 156 32.33 -11.66 5.71
N ALA A 157 31.47 -11.99 6.48
CA ALA A 157 31.63 -11.58 7.83
C ALA A 157 32.94 -12.06 8.33
N SER A 158 33.37 -13.13 7.83
CA SER A 158 34.59 -13.65 8.35
C SER A 158 35.78 -12.89 7.85
N GLY A 159 35.62 -12.10 6.84
CA GLY A 159 36.72 -11.31 6.34
C GLY A 159 37.19 -10.17 7.24
#